data_bca3959b7ce239f2189c1505de755160
#
_entry.id   bca3959b7ce239f2189c1505de755160
#
_cell.length_a   1.000
_cell.length_b   1.000
_cell.length_c   1.000
_cell.angle_alpha   90.00
_cell.angle_beta   90.00
_cell.angle_gamma   90.00
#
_symmetry.space_group_name_H-M   'P 1'
#
loop_
_entity.id
_entity.type
_entity.pdbx_description
1 polymer ?
#
loop_
_entity_poly.entity_id
_entity_poly.type
_entity_poly.pdbx_seq_one_letter_code
_entity_poly.pdbx_strand_id
1 'polypeptide(L)'
;MAATPDDAPGKATWAELGPAARGFRIAHAAFSVIQLSCLGYVWYCALTRRRDRLLTASVATLLFEAGALWVGRGDCPFGPLQSRLGDPVPLFELVLPKRAAKAAIPVLFTIAVAGLAAVLLRPPSRASRTDR
;
A
#
# COMPACT_ATOMS: atom_id res chain seq x y z
N MET A 1 -41.50 2.85 8.39
CA MET A 1 -40.45 3.87 8.35
C MET A 1 -39.26 3.24 7.61
N ALA A 2 -39.07 3.59 6.37
CA ALA A 2 -37.97 3.05 5.58
C ALA A 2 -36.67 3.70 6.08
N ALA A 3 -35.68 2.87 6.48
CA ALA A 3 -34.36 3.33 6.82
C ALA A 3 -33.75 4.06 5.62
N THR A 4 -33.33 5.29 5.83
CA THR A 4 -32.62 6.07 4.82
C THR A 4 -31.30 5.38 4.47
N PRO A 5 -30.81 5.46 3.21
CA PRO A 5 -29.54 4.82 2.80
C PRO A 5 -28.30 5.31 3.56
N ASP A 6 -28.45 6.31 4.42
CA ASP A 6 -27.39 6.93 5.22
C ASP A 6 -27.13 6.25 6.59
N ASP A 7 -27.94 5.25 6.98
CA ASP A 7 -27.75 4.48 8.22
C ASP A 7 -26.75 3.32 8.06
N ALA A 8 -25.76 3.44 7.17
CA ALA A 8 -24.59 2.59 7.24
C ALA A 8 -23.88 2.84 8.58
N PRO A 9 -23.53 1.78 9.36
CA PRO A 9 -22.86 1.93 10.65
C PRO A 9 -21.69 2.89 10.48
N GLY A 10 -21.79 4.05 11.14
CA GLY A 10 -20.95 5.21 10.91
C GLY A 10 -19.48 4.82 10.99
N LYS A 11 -18.72 5.26 10.00
CA LYS A 11 -17.25 5.20 10.08
C LYS A 11 -16.88 5.85 11.41
N ALA A 12 -16.26 5.09 12.31
CA ALA A 12 -15.84 5.63 13.60
C ALA A 12 -15.07 6.93 13.34
N THR A 13 -15.60 8.04 13.85
CA THR A 13 -14.99 9.35 13.67
C THR A 13 -13.63 9.35 14.39
N TRP A 14 -12.72 10.21 13.96
CA TRP A 14 -11.40 10.32 14.60
C TRP A 14 -11.51 10.53 16.12
N ALA A 15 -12.54 11.26 16.56
CA ALA A 15 -12.79 11.56 17.97
C ALA A 15 -13.18 10.33 18.78
N GLU A 16 -13.84 9.36 18.16
CA GLU A 16 -14.33 8.12 18.81
C GLU A 16 -13.24 7.06 18.95
N LEU A 17 -12.13 7.20 18.21
CA LEU A 17 -11.01 6.26 18.29
C LEU A 17 -10.21 6.45 19.57
N GLY A 18 -9.90 5.36 20.25
CA GLY A 18 -8.93 5.35 21.35
C GLY A 18 -7.50 5.71 20.88
N PRO A 19 -6.61 6.07 21.82
CA PRO A 19 -5.24 6.49 21.47
C PRO A 19 -4.45 5.41 20.72
N ALA A 20 -4.62 4.14 21.08
CA ALA A 20 -3.96 3.02 20.39
C ALA A 20 -4.45 2.87 18.94
N ALA A 21 -5.77 2.98 18.70
CA ALA A 21 -6.34 2.93 17.35
C ALA A 21 -5.88 4.10 16.48
N ARG A 22 -5.80 5.30 17.04
CA ARG A 22 -5.27 6.49 16.35
C ARG A 22 -3.81 6.30 15.97
N GLY A 23 -2.98 5.86 16.91
CA GLY A 23 -1.55 5.59 16.67
C GLY A 23 -1.35 4.54 15.59
N PHE A 24 -2.10 3.45 15.64
CA PHE A 24 -2.05 2.41 14.62
C PHE A 24 -2.48 2.92 13.24
N ARG A 25 -3.57 3.70 13.15
CA ARG A 25 -4.05 4.30 11.90
C ARG A 25 -3.01 5.21 11.27
N ILE A 26 -2.34 6.05 12.07
CA ILE A 26 -1.25 6.92 11.61
C ILE A 26 -0.07 6.09 11.11
N ALA A 27 0.38 5.10 11.86
CA ALA A 27 1.49 4.24 11.48
C ALA A 27 1.19 3.47 10.19
N HIS A 28 -0.02 2.93 10.06
CA HIS A 28 -0.46 2.20 8.87
C HIS A 28 -0.56 3.14 7.65
N ALA A 29 -1.08 4.36 7.82
CA ALA A 29 -1.11 5.35 6.76
C ALA A 29 0.30 5.77 6.32
N ALA A 30 1.20 6.01 7.25
CA ALA A 30 2.60 6.32 6.96
C ALA A 30 3.28 5.18 6.19
N PHE A 31 3.06 3.94 6.60
CA PHE A 31 3.56 2.76 5.91
C PHE A 31 3.03 2.68 4.47
N SER A 32 1.73 2.93 4.26
CA SER A 32 1.12 2.95 2.94
C SER A 32 1.72 4.04 2.03
N VAL A 33 2.02 5.22 2.58
CA VAL A 33 2.70 6.30 1.83
C VAL A 33 4.11 5.87 1.43
N ILE A 34 4.85 5.20 2.31
CA ILE A 34 6.17 4.65 2.00
C ILE A 34 6.07 3.63 0.85
N GLN A 35 5.11 2.72 0.92
CA GLN A 35 4.90 1.72 -0.12
C GLN A 35 4.56 2.33 -1.49
N LEU A 36 3.66 3.31 -1.52
CA LEU A 36 3.34 4.04 -2.75
C LEU A 36 4.54 4.82 -3.29
N SER A 37 5.37 5.38 -2.42
CA SER A 37 6.61 6.08 -2.81
C SER A 37 7.63 5.10 -3.41
N CYS A 38 7.79 3.91 -2.80
CA CYS A 38 8.62 2.83 -3.33
C CYS A 38 8.13 2.38 -4.71
N LEU A 39 6.83 2.21 -4.87
CA LEU A 39 6.22 1.85 -6.15
C LEU A 39 6.48 2.92 -7.23
N GLY A 40 6.28 4.19 -6.90
CA GLY A 40 6.60 5.31 -7.79
C GLY A 40 8.08 5.34 -8.17
N TYR A 41 8.97 5.07 -7.22
CA TYR A 41 10.41 5.03 -7.46
C TYR A 41 10.83 3.86 -8.36
N VAL A 42 10.22 2.68 -8.19
CA VAL A 42 10.45 1.54 -9.10
C VAL A 42 10.08 1.91 -10.54
N TRP A 43 8.93 2.56 -10.74
CA TRP A 43 8.53 3.05 -12.06
C TRP A 43 9.47 4.13 -12.61
N TYR A 44 9.89 5.07 -11.78
CA TYR A 44 10.89 6.06 -12.16
C TYR A 44 12.18 5.39 -12.66
N CYS A 45 12.68 4.40 -11.91
CA CYS A 45 13.88 3.65 -12.30
C CYS A 45 13.64 2.80 -13.56
N ALA A 46 12.45 2.24 -13.76
CA ALA A 46 12.10 1.50 -14.96
C ALA A 46 12.14 2.40 -16.21
N LEU A 47 11.63 3.61 -16.10
CA LEU A 47 11.58 4.59 -17.21
C LEU A 47 12.95 5.20 -17.51
N THR A 48 13.71 5.57 -16.47
CA THR A 48 15.04 6.20 -16.58
C THR A 48 16.18 5.20 -16.72
N ARG A 49 15.92 3.89 -16.60
CA ARG A 49 16.91 2.80 -16.59
C ARG A 49 17.98 2.96 -15.50
N ARG A 50 17.63 3.68 -14.43
CA ARG A 50 18.50 3.87 -13.28
C ARG A 50 18.54 2.61 -12.41
N ARG A 51 19.74 2.34 -11.86
CA ARG A 51 19.96 1.21 -10.93
C ARG A 51 20.81 1.72 -9.77
N ASP A 52 20.21 1.82 -8.62
CA ASP A 52 20.87 2.27 -7.39
C ASP A 52 20.39 1.48 -6.16
N ARG A 53 20.99 1.76 -5.03
CA ARG A 53 20.64 1.09 -3.77
C ARG A 53 19.20 1.38 -3.31
N LEU A 54 18.69 2.55 -3.65
CA LEU A 54 17.32 2.93 -3.30
C LEU A 54 16.30 2.09 -4.08
N LEU A 55 16.59 1.75 -5.35
CA LEU A 55 15.78 0.81 -6.11
C LEU A 55 15.75 -0.57 -5.42
N THR A 56 16.90 -1.07 -4.98
CA THR A 56 16.96 -2.36 -4.28
C THR A 56 16.16 -2.33 -2.99
N ALA A 57 16.27 -1.27 -2.20
CA ALA A 57 15.49 -1.08 -0.98
C ALA A 57 13.98 -1.00 -1.29
N SER A 58 13.58 -0.24 -2.32
CA SER A 58 12.19 -0.11 -2.74
C SER A 58 11.60 -1.46 -3.18
N VAL A 59 12.34 -2.23 -3.97
CA VAL A 59 11.92 -3.58 -4.40
C VAL A 59 11.80 -4.51 -3.20
N ALA A 60 12.76 -4.51 -2.28
CA ALA A 60 12.71 -5.33 -1.07
C ALA A 60 11.49 -5.00 -0.21
N THR A 61 11.16 -3.72 -0.06
CA THR A 61 10.00 -3.24 0.70
C THR A 61 8.68 -3.70 0.05
N LEU A 62 8.58 -3.60 -1.29
CA LEU A 62 7.39 -4.08 -2.02
C LEU A 62 7.26 -5.61 -1.99
N LEU A 63 8.37 -6.35 -2.03
CA LEU A 63 8.36 -7.81 -1.90
C LEU A 63 7.95 -8.25 -0.49
N PHE A 64 8.38 -7.54 0.54
CA PHE A 64 7.94 -7.77 1.91
C PHE A 64 6.41 -7.61 2.03
N GLU A 65 5.86 -6.54 1.49
CA GLU A 65 4.41 -6.30 1.44
C GLU A 65 3.68 -7.40 0.67
N ALA A 66 4.18 -7.76 -0.52
CA ALA A 66 3.60 -8.84 -1.32
C ALA A 66 3.58 -10.17 -0.55
N GLY A 67 4.65 -10.49 0.18
CA GLY A 67 4.73 -11.66 1.05
C GLY A 67 3.72 -11.61 2.19
N ALA A 68 3.56 -10.45 2.83
CA ALA A 68 2.59 -10.23 3.89
C ALA A 68 1.14 -10.39 3.38
N LEU A 69 0.82 -9.85 2.20
CA LEU A 69 -0.48 -10.03 1.54
C LEU A 69 -0.72 -11.50 1.12
N TRP A 70 0.33 -12.18 0.67
CA TRP A 70 0.23 -13.60 0.33
C TRP A 70 -0.13 -14.44 1.56
N VAL A 71 0.54 -14.23 2.69
CA VAL A 71 0.24 -14.90 3.97
C VAL A 71 -1.17 -14.55 4.45
N GLY A 72 -1.59 -13.28 4.29
CA GLY A 72 -2.93 -12.78 4.63
C GLY A 72 -4.02 -13.20 3.63
N ARG A 73 -3.71 -14.01 2.60
CA ARG A 73 -4.66 -14.43 1.54
C ARG A 73 -5.30 -13.25 0.78
N GLY A 74 -4.55 -12.19 0.59
CA GLY A 74 -5.00 -10.97 -0.08
C GLY A 74 -5.58 -9.91 0.85
N ASP A 75 -5.77 -10.23 2.12
CA ASP A 75 -6.13 -9.25 3.15
C ASP A 75 -4.88 -8.72 3.83
N CYS A 76 -4.93 -7.44 4.23
CA CYS A 76 -3.84 -6.85 4.99
C CYS A 76 -3.68 -7.62 6.33
N PRO A 77 -2.50 -8.20 6.64
CA PRO A 77 -2.30 -8.96 7.87
C PRO A 77 -2.51 -8.11 9.14
N PHE A 78 -2.48 -6.79 9.00
CA PHE A 78 -2.77 -5.84 10.08
C PHE A 78 -4.27 -5.58 10.29
N GLY A 79 -5.16 -6.03 9.38
CA GLY A 79 -6.61 -5.87 9.50
C GLY A 79 -7.19 -6.45 10.80
N PRO A 80 -6.86 -7.70 11.19
CA PRO A 80 -7.30 -8.27 12.45
C PRO A 80 -6.77 -7.52 13.68
N LEU A 81 -5.55 -6.99 13.62
CA LEU A 81 -4.97 -6.19 14.68
C LEU A 81 -5.68 -4.83 14.78
N GLN A 82 -5.96 -4.20 13.65
CA GLN A 82 -6.68 -2.93 13.59
C GLN A 82 -8.08 -3.04 14.23
N SER A 83 -8.82 -4.10 13.91
CA SER A 83 -10.14 -4.33 14.49
C SER A 83 -10.08 -4.60 16.01
N ARG A 84 -9.05 -5.31 16.49
CA ARG A 84 -8.83 -5.53 17.94
C ARG A 84 -8.50 -4.24 18.70
N LEU A 85 -7.90 -3.26 18.02
CA LEU A 85 -7.60 -1.95 18.59
C LEU A 85 -8.82 -0.99 18.59
N GLY A 86 -9.98 -1.46 18.11
CA GLY A 86 -11.21 -0.69 18.09
C GLY A 86 -11.41 0.15 16.82
N ASP A 87 -10.67 -0.15 15.76
CA ASP A 87 -10.84 0.49 14.45
C ASP A 87 -11.18 -0.56 13.37
N PRO A 88 -12.48 -0.83 13.15
CA PRO A 88 -12.91 -1.84 12.18
C PRO A 88 -12.87 -1.37 10.72
N VAL A 89 -12.55 -0.10 10.46
CA VAL A 89 -12.61 0.47 9.10
C VAL A 89 -11.29 0.32 8.39
N PRO A 90 -11.21 -0.43 7.26
CA PRO A 90 -10.00 -0.55 6.47
C PRO A 90 -9.51 0.82 5.97
N LEU A 91 -8.18 1.02 5.93
CA LEU A 91 -7.57 2.30 5.60
C LEU A 91 -8.06 2.86 4.25
N PHE A 92 -8.14 2.02 3.22
CA PHE A 92 -8.61 2.44 1.91
C PHE A 92 -10.08 2.86 1.89
N GLU A 93 -10.91 2.31 2.77
CA GLU A 93 -12.32 2.70 2.87
C GLU A 93 -12.53 4.08 3.51
N LEU A 94 -11.49 4.66 4.12
CA LEU A 94 -11.53 6.03 4.62
C LEU A 94 -11.49 7.06 3.49
N VAL A 95 -10.84 6.72 2.37
CA VAL A 95 -10.57 7.64 1.27
C VAL A 95 -11.35 7.25 0.01
N LEU A 96 -11.61 5.95 -0.17
CA LEU A 96 -12.24 5.39 -1.36
C LEU A 96 -13.60 4.75 -1.02
N PRO A 97 -14.56 4.74 -1.95
CA PRO A 97 -15.77 3.94 -1.80
C PRO A 97 -15.41 2.45 -1.72
N LYS A 98 -16.22 1.65 -1.01
CA LYS A 98 -15.94 0.22 -0.73
C LYS A 98 -15.52 -0.60 -1.95
N ARG A 99 -16.13 -0.37 -3.11
CA ARG A 99 -15.79 -1.08 -4.35
C ARG A 99 -14.38 -0.73 -4.83
N ALA A 100 -14.01 0.54 -4.81
CA ALA A 100 -12.68 1.01 -5.19
C ALA A 100 -11.61 0.57 -4.17
N ALA A 101 -11.93 0.60 -2.87
CA ALA A 101 -11.05 0.12 -1.82
C ALA A 101 -10.69 -1.36 -2.00
N LYS A 102 -11.67 -2.23 -2.32
CA LYS A 102 -11.45 -3.65 -2.61
C LYS A 102 -10.61 -3.87 -3.87
N ALA A 103 -10.77 -3.01 -4.89
CA ALA A 103 -10.00 -3.09 -6.12
C ALA A 103 -8.57 -2.52 -5.98
N ALA A 104 -8.31 -1.69 -4.98
CA ALA A 104 -7.02 -1.01 -4.81
C ALA A 104 -5.86 -2.00 -4.65
N ILE A 105 -6.01 -3.04 -3.83
CA ILE A 105 -4.95 -4.04 -3.58
C ILE A 105 -4.56 -4.78 -4.87
N PRO A 106 -5.47 -5.46 -5.59
CA PRO A 106 -5.10 -6.17 -6.81
C PRO A 106 -4.60 -5.24 -7.92
N VAL A 107 -5.12 -4.02 -8.01
CA VAL A 107 -4.64 -3.02 -8.99
C VAL A 107 -3.21 -2.60 -8.66
N LEU A 108 -2.93 -2.22 -7.42
CA LEU A 108 -1.58 -1.83 -6.99
C LEU A 108 -0.59 -2.99 -7.13
N PHE A 109 -1.01 -4.21 -6.82
CA PHE A 109 -0.19 -5.41 -7.03
C PHE A 109 0.16 -5.59 -8.51
N THR A 110 -0.81 -5.47 -9.41
CA THR A 110 -0.57 -5.57 -10.86
C THR A 110 0.40 -4.48 -11.34
N ILE A 111 0.24 -3.24 -10.86
CA ILE A 111 1.13 -2.12 -11.18
C ILE A 111 2.55 -2.40 -10.66
N ALA A 112 2.69 -2.97 -9.47
CA ALA A 112 4.00 -3.33 -8.89
C ALA A 112 4.70 -4.43 -9.70
N VAL A 113 3.98 -5.48 -10.07
CA VAL A 113 4.51 -6.57 -10.92
C VAL A 113 4.94 -6.03 -12.29
N ALA A 114 4.13 -5.18 -12.92
CA ALA A 114 4.47 -4.56 -14.20
C ALA A 114 5.71 -3.65 -14.09
N GLY A 115 5.82 -2.86 -13.02
CA GLY A 115 6.98 -2.02 -12.75
C GLY A 115 8.26 -2.84 -12.54
N LEU A 116 8.18 -3.92 -11.78
CA LEU A 116 9.30 -4.84 -11.55
C LEU A 116 9.71 -5.53 -12.85
N ALA A 117 8.77 -6.02 -13.63
CA ALA A 117 9.04 -6.61 -14.95
C ALA A 117 9.72 -5.61 -15.88
N ALA A 118 9.25 -4.36 -15.92
CA ALA A 118 9.86 -3.30 -16.71
C ALA A 118 11.30 -3.00 -16.28
N VAL A 119 11.57 -3.04 -14.95
CA VAL A 119 12.93 -2.93 -14.42
C VAL A 119 13.81 -4.08 -14.89
N LEU A 120 13.32 -5.31 -14.83
CA LEU A 120 14.10 -6.50 -15.21
C LEU A 120 14.36 -6.59 -16.71
N LEU A 121 13.36 -6.24 -17.53
CA LEU A 121 13.44 -6.36 -18.99
C LEU A 121 14.23 -5.23 -19.66
N ARG A 122 14.42 -4.08 -19.00
CA ARG A 122 15.16 -2.95 -19.55
C ARG A 122 16.61 -2.93 -19.02
N PRO A 123 17.62 -3.05 -19.88
CA PRO A 123 19.02 -2.98 -19.44
C PRO A 123 19.34 -1.59 -18.87
N PRO A 124 20.27 -1.51 -17.89
CA PRO A 124 20.69 -0.25 -17.29
C PRO A 124 21.31 0.69 -18.33
N SER A 125 21.11 1.99 -18.18
CA SER A 125 21.78 2.98 -19.02
C SER A 125 23.29 2.97 -18.77
N ARG A 126 24.10 3.29 -19.79
CA ARG A 126 25.56 3.34 -19.67
C ARG A 126 26.06 4.28 -18.57
N ALA A 127 25.33 5.39 -18.32
CA ALA A 127 25.66 6.36 -17.26
C ALA A 127 25.58 5.78 -15.84
N SER A 128 24.71 4.80 -15.61
CA SER A 128 24.51 4.17 -14.29
C SER A 128 25.63 3.15 -13.93
N ARG A 129 26.53 2.85 -14.85
CA ARG A 129 27.62 1.87 -14.66
C ARG A 129 28.87 2.48 -14.00
N THR A 130 28.99 3.81 -14.03
CA THR A 130 30.18 4.54 -13.55
C THR A 130 30.12 4.88 -12.06
N ASP A 131 28.93 4.77 -11.43
CA ASP A 131 28.68 5.15 -10.02
C ASP A 131 28.67 3.95 -9.04
N ARG A 132 29.36 2.87 -9.37
CA ARG A 132 29.52 1.71 -8.46
C ARG A 132 30.89 1.66 -7.84
#